data_b204b1c604056c572b5051f81721de95
#
_entry.id   b204b1c604056c572b5051f81721de95
#
_cell.length_a   1.000
_cell.length_b   1.000
_cell.length_c   1.000
_cell.angle_alpha   90.00
_cell.angle_beta   90.00
_cell.angle_gamma   90.00
#
_symmetry.space_group_name_H-M   'P 1'
#
loop_
_entity.id
_entity.type
_entity.pdbx_description
1 polymer ?
#
loop_
_entity_poly.entity_id
_entity_poly.type
_entity_poly.pdbx_seq_one_letter_code
_entity_poly.pdbx_strand_id
1 'polypeptide(L)'
;MSINFKSKAQLWFPTTIFQVTLDDVSKKIINDEIMMEIKDHLNNPESKKSTYVNTDTNLHKSKKLKQASAFFNRAIFEYLKFLKIEHHDFEISGCWANISRKNFSHHNHSHQNNFVSGVYYCKTDKGKSDKIHFNDPREQNKVIIPVPSEQNIYNSNGALLDATEGVAYLFPSWLRHEVPIHKSEEDRISVAFNAMFTDLESLSKPGFSAAIRE
;
A
#
# COMPACT_ATOMS: atom_id res chain seq x y z
N MET A 1 46.27 12.14 21.54
CA MET A 1 46.27 10.87 20.80
C MET A 1 44.96 10.75 20.05
N SER A 2 44.99 10.57 18.74
CA SER A 2 43.77 10.26 17.98
C SER A 2 43.53 8.76 18.02
N ILE A 3 42.31 8.34 18.40
CA ILE A 3 41.90 6.94 18.35
C ILE A 3 41.37 6.66 16.96
N ASN A 4 41.99 5.75 16.23
CA ASN A 4 41.51 5.30 14.93
C ASN A 4 40.56 4.10 15.10
N PHE A 5 39.37 4.17 14.53
CA PHE A 5 38.40 3.09 14.52
C PHE A 5 37.69 2.96 13.18
N LYS A 6 37.12 1.79 12.90
CA LYS A 6 36.23 1.54 11.76
C LYS A 6 34.82 1.33 12.32
N SER A 7 33.83 1.91 11.66
CA SER A 7 32.41 1.72 12.00
C SER A 7 31.65 1.13 10.81
N LYS A 8 30.66 0.28 11.10
CA LYS A 8 29.76 -0.30 10.11
C LYS A 8 28.34 -0.25 10.69
N ALA A 9 27.40 0.33 9.96
CA ALA A 9 25.98 0.22 10.31
C ALA A 9 25.42 -1.10 9.81
N GLN A 10 24.64 -1.78 10.66
CA GLN A 10 23.90 -2.98 10.29
C GLN A 10 22.40 -2.64 10.35
N LEU A 11 21.64 -3.00 9.31
CA LEU A 11 20.21 -2.74 9.20
C LEU A 11 19.45 -4.04 9.47
N TRP A 12 18.64 -4.03 10.52
CA TRP A 12 17.83 -5.17 10.92
C TRP A 12 16.35 -4.77 11.00
N PHE A 13 15.47 -5.71 10.71
CA PHE A 13 14.02 -5.56 10.80
C PHE A 13 13.45 -4.42 9.95
N PRO A 14 13.82 -4.33 8.66
CA PRO A 14 13.25 -3.30 7.79
C PRO A 14 11.75 -3.52 7.61
N THR A 15 10.97 -2.45 7.66
CA THR A 15 9.58 -2.47 7.21
C THR A 15 9.55 -2.21 5.72
N THR A 16 9.07 -3.19 4.95
CA THR A 16 9.07 -3.10 3.49
C THR A 16 7.78 -2.47 2.97
N ILE A 17 7.90 -1.41 2.17
CA ILE A 17 6.85 -0.89 1.30
C ILE A 17 7.31 -1.15 -0.13
N PHE A 18 6.62 -2.06 -0.82
CA PHE A 18 6.99 -2.53 -2.15
C PHE A 18 6.23 -1.75 -3.22
N GLN A 19 6.95 -1.06 -4.07
CA GLN A 19 6.36 -0.24 -5.14
C GLN A 19 6.40 -0.98 -6.48
N VAL A 20 5.27 -0.98 -7.17
CA VAL A 20 5.13 -1.44 -8.55
C VAL A 20 4.64 -0.28 -9.40
N THR A 21 5.29 -0.03 -10.52
CA THR A 21 4.91 1.04 -11.46
C THR A 21 4.59 0.42 -12.81
N LEU A 22 3.43 0.73 -13.35
CA LEU A 22 3.00 0.30 -14.67
C LEU A 22 3.57 1.22 -15.75
N ASP A 23 3.86 0.65 -16.92
CA ASP A 23 4.06 1.43 -18.14
C ASP A 23 2.75 2.09 -18.60
N ASP A 24 2.84 3.04 -19.51
CA ASP A 24 1.67 3.83 -19.94
C ASP A 24 0.57 2.99 -20.62
N VAL A 25 0.94 1.93 -21.33
CA VAL A 25 -0.02 1.04 -22.01
C VAL A 25 -0.78 0.22 -20.99
N SER A 26 -0.07 -0.45 -20.08
CA SER A 26 -0.65 -1.27 -19.02
C SER A 26 -1.50 -0.42 -18.07
N LYS A 27 -1.01 0.77 -17.69
CA LYS A 27 -1.73 1.74 -16.88
C LYS A 27 -3.07 2.11 -17.52
N LYS A 28 -3.05 2.45 -18.81
CA LYS A 28 -4.29 2.81 -19.52
C LYS A 28 -5.32 1.67 -19.50
N ILE A 29 -4.90 0.44 -19.80
CA ILE A 29 -5.78 -0.73 -19.82
C ILE A 29 -6.43 -0.94 -18.44
N ILE A 30 -5.62 -0.94 -17.38
CA ILE A 30 -6.09 -1.19 -16.01
C ILE A 30 -6.99 -0.04 -15.53
N ASN A 31 -6.63 1.20 -15.80
CA ASN A 31 -7.44 2.35 -15.43
C ASN A 31 -8.79 2.34 -16.16
N ASP A 32 -8.81 2.01 -17.45
CA ASP A 32 -10.06 1.94 -18.25
C ASP A 32 -11.00 0.86 -17.68
N GLU A 33 -10.48 -0.34 -17.30
CA GLU A 33 -11.28 -1.39 -16.65
C GLU A 33 -11.87 -0.91 -15.33
N ILE A 34 -11.05 -0.29 -14.46
CA ILE A 34 -11.49 0.22 -13.16
C ILE A 34 -12.55 1.31 -13.32
N MET A 35 -12.28 2.30 -14.19
CA MET A 35 -13.21 3.41 -14.42
C MET A 35 -14.55 2.95 -15.00
N MET A 36 -14.53 1.94 -15.88
CA MET A 36 -15.75 1.33 -16.42
C MET A 36 -16.55 0.62 -15.32
N GLU A 37 -15.88 -0.11 -14.42
CA GLU A 37 -16.54 -0.83 -13.34
C GLU A 37 -17.20 0.09 -12.34
N ILE A 38 -16.54 1.18 -11.94
CA ILE A 38 -17.06 2.10 -10.93
C ILE A 38 -17.94 3.23 -11.52
N LYS A 39 -18.22 3.19 -12.82
CA LYS A 39 -18.97 4.24 -13.54
C LYS A 39 -20.28 4.61 -12.85
N ASP A 40 -21.04 3.62 -12.37
CA ASP A 40 -22.32 3.86 -11.73
C ASP A 40 -22.15 4.58 -10.39
N HIS A 41 -21.10 4.27 -9.63
CA HIS A 41 -20.75 5.02 -8.41
C HIS A 41 -20.37 6.46 -8.71
N LEU A 42 -19.60 6.71 -9.79
CA LEU A 42 -19.19 8.05 -10.19
C LEU A 42 -20.39 8.91 -10.66
N ASN A 43 -21.36 8.29 -11.31
CA ASN A 43 -22.54 8.98 -11.87
C ASN A 43 -23.72 9.10 -10.90
N ASN A 44 -23.72 8.35 -9.79
CA ASN A 44 -24.81 8.36 -8.81
C ASN A 44 -24.89 9.72 -8.11
N PRO A 45 -26.06 10.42 -8.15
CA PRO A 45 -26.23 11.73 -7.51
C PRO A 45 -25.96 11.70 -5.99
N GLU A 46 -26.33 10.64 -5.29
CA GLU A 46 -26.07 10.52 -3.85
C GLU A 46 -24.58 10.33 -3.55
N SER A 47 -23.86 9.57 -4.38
CA SER A 47 -22.41 9.45 -4.28
C SER A 47 -21.71 10.81 -4.43
N LYS A 48 -22.23 11.67 -5.30
CA LYS A 48 -21.67 13.02 -5.54
C LYS A 48 -21.82 13.98 -4.36
N LYS A 49 -22.73 13.71 -3.45
CA LYS A 49 -22.91 14.51 -2.23
C LYS A 49 -21.93 14.12 -1.11
N SER A 50 -21.32 12.96 -1.21
CA SER A 50 -20.36 12.46 -0.21
C SER A 50 -18.93 12.82 -0.58
N THR A 51 -18.10 13.15 0.44
CA THR A 51 -16.67 13.36 0.25
C THR A 51 -15.91 12.04 0.08
N TYR A 52 -16.54 10.90 0.39
CA TYR A 52 -15.96 9.58 0.25
C TYR A 52 -17.02 8.53 -0.11
N VAL A 53 -16.67 7.69 -1.07
CA VAL A 53 -17.46 6.52 -1.46
C VAL A 53 -16.51 5.35 -1.67
N ASN A 54 -16.89 4.17 -1.17
CA ASN A 54 -16.24 2.92 -1.50
C ASN A 54 -17.22 1.97 -2.21
N THR A 55 -16.67 1.10 -3.04
CA THR A 55 -17.44 0.04 -3.70
C THR A 55 -17.57 -1.19 -2.80
N ASP A 56 -18.26 -2.22 -3.29
CA ASP A 56 -18.24 -3.56 -2.70
C ASP A 56 -16.79 -4.10 -2.58
N THR A 57 -16.56 -4.90 -1.56
CA THR A 57 -15.25 -5.49 -1.24
C THR A 57 -14.86 -6.68 -2.12
N ASN A 58 -15.70 -7.06 -3.09
CA ASN A 58 -15.45 -8.16 -4.02
C ASN A 58 -15.11 -7.69 -5.44
N LEU A 59 -14.60 -6.47 -5.59
CA LEU A 59 -14.31 -5.87 -6.89
C LEU A 59 -13.42 -6.78 -7.78
N HIS A 60 -12.46 -7.49 -7.19
CA HIS A 60 -11.57 -8.43 -7.89
C HIS A 60 -12.28 -9.62 -8.55
N LYS A 61 -13.54 -9.92 -8.17
CA LYS A 61 -14.36 -10.99 -8.75
C LYS A 61 -15.15 -10.53 -9.97
N SER A 62 -15.14 -9.24 -10.28
CA SER A 62 -15.82 -8.71 -11.46
C SER A 62 -15.18 -9.22 -12.75
N LYS A 63 -16.00 -9.72 -13.66
CA LYS A 63 -15.55 -10.16 -14.99
C LYS A 63 -15.00 -9.03 -15.86
N LYS A 64 -15.32 -7.78 -15.53
CA LYS A 64 -14.86 -6.59 -16.24
C LYS A 64 -13.44 -6.17 -15.80
N LEU A 65 -12.96 -6.63 -14.65
CA LEU A 65 -11.64 -6.30 -14.08
C LEU A 65 -10.61 -7.40 -14.32
N LYS A 66 -10.62 -8.02 -15.48
CA LYS A 66 -9.76 -9.17 -15.76
C LYS A 66 -8.27 -8.82 -15.68
N GLN A 67 -7.85 -7.73 -16.32
CA GLN A 67 -6.44 -7.31 -16.34
C GLN A 67 -6.03 -6.69 -15.00
N ALA A 68 -6.91 -5.88 -14.39
CA ALA A 68 -6.66 -5.31 -13.08
C ALA A 68 -6.50 -6.39 -12.00
N SER A 69 -7.39 -7.40 -11.96
CA SER A 69 -7.29 -8.52 -11.00
C SER A 69 -6.03 -9.36 -11.24
N ALA A 70 -5.67 -9.62 -12.49
CA ALA A 70 -4.42 -10.31 -12.83
C ALA A 70 -3.20 -9.52 -12.36
N PHE A 71 -3.21 -8.20 -12.54
CA PHE A 71 -2.14 -7.31 -12.07
C PHE A 71 -2.02 -7.34 -10.55
N PHE A 72 -3.12 -7.24 -9.79
CA PHE A 72 -3.07 -7.28 -8.33
C PHE A 72 -2.51 -8.61 -7.82
N ASN A 73 -2.96 -9.75 -8.37
CA ASN A 73 -2.40 -11.06 -8.03
C ASN A 73 -0.90 -11.13 -8.34
N ARG A 74 -0.48 -10.63 -9.50
CA ARG A 74 0.93 -10.61 -9.88
C ARG A 74 1.76 -9.73 -8.94
N ALA A 75 1.27 -8.56 -8.56
CA ALA A 75 1.95 -7.65 -7.63
C ALA A 75 2.12 -8.30 -6.25
N ILE A 76 1.10 -8.99 -5.73
CA ILE A 76 1.17 -9.75 -4.47
C ILE A 76 2.23 -10.85 -4.58
N PHE A 77 2.20 -11.64 -5.66
CA PHE A 77 3.18 -12.70 -5.90
C PHE A 77 4.62 -12.15 -5.91
N GLU A 78 4.89 -11.06 -6.62
CA GLU A 78 6.22 -10.45 -6.67
C GLU A 78 6.67 -9.90 -5.30
N TYR A 79 5.73 -9.38 -4.50
CA TYR A 79 6.03 -8.95 -3.13
C TYR A 79 6.40 -10.12 -2.23
N LEU A 80 5.64 -11.22 -2.25
CA LEU A 80 5.95 -12.44 -1.49
C LEU A 80 7.29 -13.05 -1.93
N LYS A 81 7.56 -13.06 -3.23
CA LYS A 81 8.84 -13.51 -3.80
C LYS A 81 10.01 -12.63 -3.33
N PHE A 82 9.83 -11.31 -3.30
CA PHE A 82 10.84 -10.38 -2.76
C PHE A 82 11.14 -10.68 -1.29
N LEU A 83 10.11 -10.94 -0.49
CA LEU A 83 10.25 -11.31 0.91
C LEU A 83 10.79 -12.74 1.12
N LYS A 84 10.94 -13.53 0.06
CA LYS A 84 11.33 -14.96 0.09
C LYS A 84 10.42 -15.79 1.00
N ILE A 85 9.13 -15.47 1.00
CA ILE A 85 8.13 -16.22 1.75
C ILE A 85 7.68 -17.40 0.91
N GLU A 86 7.88 -18.61 1.46
CA GLU A 86 7.29 -19.82 0.90
C GLU A 86 5.77 -19.80 1.15
N HIS A 87 5.00 -20.05 0.11
CA HIS A 87 3.54 -20.17 0.18
C HIS A 87 3.06 -21.16 -0.87
N HIS A 88 2.05 -21.93 -0.53
CA HIS A 88 1.43 -22.85 -1.50
C HIS A 88 0.44 -22.10 -2.37
N ASP A 89 -0.40 -21.27 -1.74
CA ASP A 89 -1.35 -20.43 -2.44
C ASP A 89 -1.77 -19.24 -1.56
N PHE A 90 -2.33 -18.22 -2.20
CA PHE A 90 -2.93 -17.06 -1.55
C PHE A 90 -4.15 -16.60 -2.36
N GLU A 91 -5.06 -15.91 -1.70
CA GLU A 91 -6.20 -15.28 -2.34
C GLU A 91 -6.32 -13.80 -1.95
N ILE A 92 -6.95 -13.02 -2.84
CA ILE A 92 -7.39 -11.67 -2.51
C ILE A 92 -8.65 -11.81 -1.64
N SER A 93 -8.50 -11.50 -0.35
CA SER A 93 -9.57 -11.58 0.66
C SER A 93 -10.54 -10.40 0.59
N GLY A 94 -10.12 -9.28 0.01
CA GLY A 94 -10.94 -8.08 -0.22
C GLY A 94 -10.30 -7.17 -1.24
N CYS A 95 -11.12 -6.53 -2.08
CA CYS A 95 -10.69 -5.56 -3.08
C CYS A 95 -11.83 -4.58 -3.34
N TRP A 96 -11.55 -3.27 -3.21
CA TRP A 96 -12.56 -2.22 -3.38
C TRP A 96 -11.94 -0.94 -3.94
N ALA A 97 -12.72 -0.16 -4.67
CA ALA A 97 -12.32 1.15 -5.11
C ALA A 97 -12.76 2.21 -4.09
N ASN A 98 -11.89 3.18 -3.87
CA ASN A 98 -12.11 4.36 -3.04
C ASN A 98 -12.20 5.58 -3.96
N ILE A 99 -13.29 6.32 -3.88
CA ILE A 99 -13.50 7.60 -4.53
C ILE A 99 -13.42 8.66 -3.44
N SER A 100 -12.33 9.40 -3.40
CA SER A 100 -12.07 10.43 -2.40
C SER A 100 -12.17 11.80 -3.05
N ARG A 101 -12.94 12.68 -2.42
CA ARG A 101 -13.17 14.07 -2.88
C ARG A 101 -12.53 15.05 -1.94
N LYS A 102 -12.53 16.33 -2.33
CA LYS A 102 -11.97 17.40 -1.52
C LYS A 102 -12.43 17.34 -0.06
N ASN A 103 -11.50 17.60 0.85
CA ASN A 103 -11.64 17.55 2.30
C ASN A 103 -11.80 16.16 2.91
N PHE A 104 -11.73 15.07 2.13
CA PHE A 104 -11.67 13.73 2.70
C PHE A 104 -10.26 13.39 3.17
N SER A 105 -10.16 12.69 4.29
CA SER A 105 -8.95 12.04 4.80
C SER A 105 -9.31 10.63 5.29
N HIS A 106 -8.36 9.72 5.26
CA HIS A 106 -8.55 8.41 5.86
C HIS A 106 -7.69 8.29 7.11
N HIS A 107 -8.35 8.04 8.25
CA HIS A 107 -7.68 7.96 9.53
C HIS A 107 -6.65 6.82 9.59
N ASN A 108 -5.72 6.95 10.51
CA ASN A 108 -4.67 5.96 10.76
C ASN A 108 -5.27 4.60 11.14
N HIS A 109 -4.99 3.56 10.32
CA HIS A 109 -5.55 2.23 10.48
C HIS A 109 -4.58 1.15 9.97
N SER A 110 -4.94 -0.11 10.18
CA SER A 110 -4.31 -1.32 9.63
C SER A 110 -5.39 -2.32 9.24
N HIS A 111 -5.03 -3.35 8.50
CA HIS A 111 -5.98 -4.36 8.01
C HIS A 111 -5.79 -5.69 8.74
N GLN A 112 -6.72 -6.01 9.64
CA GLN A 112 -6.70 -7.25 10.40
C GLN A 112 -7.05 -8.47 9.52
N ASN A 113 -6.59 -9.66 9.93
CA ASN A 113 -6.86 -10.93 9.25
C ASN A 113 -6.35 -11.01 7.80
N ASN A 114 -5.30 -10.24 7.48
CA ASN A 114 -4.63 -10.25 6.19
C ASN A 114 -3.12 -10.26 6.38
N PHE A 115 -2.39 -10.78 5.41
CA PHE A 115 -0.92 -10.76 5.41
C PHE A 115 -0.36 -9.61 4.58
N VAL A 116 -0.89 -9.40 3.38
CA VAL A 116 -0.52 -8.33 2.47
C VAL A 116 -1.67 -7.37 2.29
N SER A 117 -1.39 -6.09 2.36
CA SER A 117 -2.28 -5.02 1.90
C SER A 117 -1.64 -4.28 0.74
N GLY A 118 -2.45 -3.81 -0.18
CA GLY A 118 -2.00 -3.02 -1.31
C GLY A 118 -2.99 -1.92 -1.67
N VAL A 119 -2.47 -0.87 -2.31
CA VAL A 119 -3.25 0.21 -2.89
C VAL A 119 -2.69 0.55 -4.26
N TYR A 120 -3.56 0.61 -5.26
CA TYR A 120 -3.25 1.06 -6.62
C TYR A 120 -3.93 2.40 -6.89
N TYR A 121 -3.24 3.34 -7.50
CA TYR A 121 -3.78 4.66 -7.83
C TYR A 121 -4.19 4.72 -9.30
N CYS A 122 -5.51 4.78 -9.52
CA CYS A 122 -6.13 4.86 -10.84
C CYS A 122 -6.24 6.30 -11.34
N LYS A 123 -6.59 7.24 -10.46
CA LYS A 123 -6.66 8.67 -10.75
C LYS A 123 -6.17 9.48 -9.55
N THR A 124 -5.31 10.47 -9.78
CA THR A 124 -4.78 11.37 -8.76
C THR A 124 -4.72 12.81 -9.28
N ASP A 125 -4.41 13.75 -8.40
CA ASP A 125 -4.20 15.16 -8.75
C ASP A 125 -2.82 15.46 -9.39
N LYS A 126 -2.19 14.44 -9.99
CA LYS A 126 -0.86 14.49 -10.61
C LYS A 126 0.26 14.86 -9.62
N GLY A 127 0.17 14.33 -8.39
CA GLY A 127 1.24 14.42 -7.39
C GLY A 127 1.33 15.73 -6.62
N LYS A 128 0.33 16.61 -6.76
CA LYS A 128 0.37 17.91 -6.06
C LYS A 128 0.04 17.80 -4.57
N SER A 129 -0.96 16.99 -4.19
CA SER A 129 -1.37 16.86 -2.79
C SER A 129 -1.64 15.43 -2.36
N ASP A 130 -1.84 14.51 -3.30
CA ASP A 130 -2.21 13.14 -2.99
C ASP A 130 -1.03 12.34 -2.50
N LYS A 131 -1.15 11.86 -1.26
CA LYS A 131 -0.10 11.09 -0.58
C LYS A 131 -0.72 9.95 0.23
N ILE A 132 0.14 9.00 0.59
CA ILE A 132 -0.12 8.02 1.63
C ILE A 132 0.99 8.13 2.68
N HIS A 133 0.61 8.13 3.95
CA HIS A 133 1.52 8.19 5.07
C HIS A 133 1.56 6.84 5.80
N PHE A 134 2.74 6.27 5.94
CA PHE A 134 2.99 5.07 6.73
C PHE A 134 3.71 5.46 8.01
N ASN A 135 3.23 4.96 9.14
CA ASN A 135 3.81 5.25 10.44
C ASN A 135 4.91 4.24 10.78
N ASP A 136 5.99 4.70 11.39
CA ASP A 136 6.99 3.81 11.98
C ASP A 136 6.32 2.93 13.05
N PRO A 137 6.38 1.60 12.90
CA PRO A 137 5.73 0.68 13.85
C PRO A 137 6.46 0.57 15.18
N ARG A 138 7.66 1.13 15.31
CA ARG A 138 8.47 1.04 16.53
C ARG A 138 8.02 2.12 17.52
N GLU A 139 7.28 1.72 18.54
CA GLU A 139 6.74 2.65 19.56
C GLU A 139 7.84 3.43 20.31
N GLN A 140 9.03 2.85 20.44
CA GLN A 140 10.17 3.48 21.11
C GLN A 140 10.61 4.79 20.43
N ASN A 141 10.44 4.91 19.13
CA ASN A 141 10.80 6.11 18.38
C ASN A 141 9.91 7.32 18.72
N LYS A 142 8.81 7.10 19.42
CA LYS A 142 7.85 8.16 19.79
C LYS A 142 8.12 8.76 21.17
N VAL A 143 8.99 8.16 21.99
CA VAL A 143 9.26 8.59 23.36
C VAL A 143 10.15 9.83 23.37
N ILE A 144 11.20 9.85 22.55
CA ILE A 144 12.09 11.01 22.37
C ILE A 144 12.35 11.17 20.89
N ILE A 145 12.03 12.33 20.35
CA ILE A 145 12.22 12.65 18.92
C ILE A 145 13.28 13.76 18.85
N PRO A 146 14.56 13.41 18.67
CA PRO A 146 15.61 14.41 18.48
C PRO A 146 15.41 15.13 17.14
N VAL A 147 15.78 16.40 17.08
CA VAL A 147 15.76 17.16 15.83
C VAL A 147 16.94 16.71 14.97
N PRO A 148 16.71 16.05 13.81
CA PRO A 148 17.81 15.65 12.95
C PRO A 148 18.33 16.86 12.16
N SER A 149 19.64 16.87 11.84
CA SER A 149 20.19 17.85 10.91
C SER A 149 19.68 17.66 9.47
N GLU A 150 19.37 16.42 9.12
CA GLU A 150 18.77 16.00 7.85
C GLU A 150 17.91 14.77 8.07
N GLN A 151 16.72 14.74 7.46
CA GLN A 151 15.84 13.56 7.50
C GLN A 151 16.28 12.50 6.50
N ASN A 152 16.27 11.24 6.95
CA ASN A 152 16.57 10.09 6.13
C ASN A 152 15.84 8.84 6.64
N ILE A 153 16.01 7.71 5.96
CA ILE A 153 15.33 6.44 6.30
C ILE A 153 15.69 5.89 7.69
N TYR A 154 16.75 6.37 8.33
CA TYR A 154 17.22 5.86 9.63
C TYR A 154 16.64 6.66 10.81
N ASN A 155 16.24 7.92 10.59
CA ASN A 155 15.79 8.84 11.63
C ASN A 155 14.36 9.35 11.43
N SER A 156 13.67 8.90 10.36
CA SER A 156 12.27 9.23 10.12
C SER A 156 11.34 8.40 10.99
N ASN A 157 10.26 8.99 11.46
CA ASN A 157 9.19 8.32 12.22
C ASN A 157 7.98 7.94 11.36
N GLY A 158 8.10 8.07 10.06
CA GLY A 158 7.12 7.68 9.07
C GLY A 158 7.61 7.92 7.64
N ALA A 159 6.90 7.34 6.67
CA ALA A 159 7.17 7.52 5.25
C ALA A 159 5.95 8.16 4.58
N LEU A 160 6.15 9.33 3.97
CA LEU A 160 5.14 10.03 3.19
C LEU A 160 5.44 9.82 1.70
N LEU A 161 4.64 8.98 1.03
CA LEU A 161 4.84 8.61 -0.37
C LEU A 161 3.79 9.27 -1.27
N ASP A 162 4.20 9.60 -2.48
CA ASP A 162 3.31 10.19 -3.49
C ASP A 162 2.31 9.15 -4.01
N ALA A 163 1.04 9.50 -4.03
CA ALA A 163 0.00 8.75 -4.70
C ALA A 163 0.05 9.09 -6.19
N THR A 164 0.83 8.33 -6.96
CA THR A 164 1.04 8.56 -8.39
C THR A 164 0.19 7.60 -9.21
N GLU A 165 -0.50 8.11 -10.22
CA GLU A 165 -1.31 7.32 -11.15
C GLU A 165 -0.47 6.22 -11.84
N GLY A 166 -0.97 4.99 -11.82
CA GLY A 166 -0.27 3.82 -12.34
C GLY A 166 0.71 3.16 -11.37
N VAL A 167 0.79 3.67 -10.13
CA VAL A 167 1.63 3.11 -9.07
C VAL A 167 0.78 2.29 -8.11
N ALA A 168 1.29 1.12 -7.70
CA ALA A 168 0.78 0.36 -6.57
C ALA A 168 1.83 0.29 -5.47
N TYR A 169 1.39 0.41 -4.21
CA TYR A 169 2.18 0.10 -3.02
C TYR A 169 1.62 -1.13 -2.34
N LEU A 170 2.50 -2.09 -2.02
CA LEU A 170 2.18 -3.27 -1.21
C LEU A 170 2.99 -3.23 0.07
N PHE A 171 2.37 -3.62 1.18
CA PHE A 171 2.97 -3.53 2.50
C PHE A 171 2.35 -4.57 3.44
N PRO A 172 2.99 -4.87 4.59
CA PRO A 172 2.40 -5.77 5.57
C PRO A 172 1.09 -5.20 6.09
N SER A 173 0.06 -6.04 6.18
CA SER A 173 -1.29 -5.58 6.57
C SER A 173 -1.36 -4.98 7.99
N TRP A 174 -0.41 -5.33 8.85
CA TRP A 174 -0.27 -4.73 10.20
C TRP A 174 0.29 -3.30 10.18
N LEU A 175 0.92 -2.85 9.07
CA LEU A 175 1.55 -1.53 9.00
C LEU A 175 0.48 -0.44 9.00
N ARG A 176 0.52 0.39 10.03
CA ARG A 176 -0.43 1.50 10.19
C ARG A 176 -0.15 2.59 9.15
N HIS A 177 -1.23 3.03 8.52
CA HIS A 177 -1.15 4.04 7.48
C HIS A 177 -2.40 4.92 7.48
N GLU A 178 -2.28 6.08 6.87
CA GLU A 178 -3.35 7.07 6.74
C GLU A 178 -3.25 7.79 5.41
N VAL A 179 -4.33 8.43 5.03
CA VAL A 179 -4.37 9.30 3.87
C VAL A 179 -4.61 10.73 4.33
N PRO A 180 -3.66 11.65 4.12
CA PRO A 180 -3.83 13.06 4.41
C PRO A 180 -5.04 13.68 3.69
N ILE A 181 -5.50 14.83 4.17
CA ILE A 181 -6.64 15.54 3.58
C ILE A 181 -6.40 15.79 2.09
N HIS A 182 -7.31 15.28 1.26
CA HIS A 182 -7.35 15.53 -0.17
C HIS A 182 -7.76 16.99 -0.45
N LYS A 183 -6.89 17.75 -1.09
CA LYS A 183 -7.08 19.21 -1.29
C LYS A 183 -7.53 19.58 -2.70
N SER A 184 -7.47 18.64 -3.65
CA SER A 184 -7.85 18.87 -5.04
C SER A 184 -9.36 18.94 -5.21
N GLU A 185 -9.81 19.66 -6.23
CA GLU A 185 -11.20 19.65 -6.70
C GLU A 185 -11.51 18.39 -7.54
N GLU A 186 -10.48 17.72 -8.05
CA GLU A 186 -10.64 16.46 -8.79
C GLU A 186 -10.72 15.27 -7.87
N ASP A 187 -11.55 14.29 -8.24
CA ASP A 187 -11.66 13.03 -7.50
C ASP A 187 -10.33 12.25 -7.55
N ARG A 188 -9.88 11.77 -6.41
CA ARG A 188 -8.83 10.75 -6.31
C ARG A 188 -9.49 9.38 -6.29
N ILE A 189 -9.04 8.49 -7.18
CA ILE A 189 -9.54 7.12 -7.29
C ILE A 189 -8.38 6.16 -7.05
N SER A 190 -8.54 5.31 -6.04
CA SER A 190 -7.61 4.24 -5.72
C SER A 190 -8.35 2.93 -5.54
N VAL A 191 -7.66 1.81 -5.81
CA VAL A 191 -8.16 0.46 -5.53
C VAL A 191 -7.32 -0.12 -4.41
N ALA A 192 -7.95 -0.42 -3.28
CA ALA A 192 -7.33 -1.12 -2.17
C ALA A 192 -7.62 -2.62 -2.30
N PHE A 193 -6.65 -3.44 -1.94
CA PHE A 193 -6.79 -4.90 -1.92
C PHE A 193 -6.00 -5.50 -0.77
N ASN A 194 -6.52 -6.59 -0.23
CA ASN A 194 -5.87 -7.38 0.81
C ASN A 194 -5.74 -8.82 0.35
N ALA A 195 -4.72 -9.51 0.86
CA ALA A 195 -4.50 -10.91 0.56
C ALA A 195 -4.10 -11.69 1.81
N MET A 196 -4.50 -12.95 1.82
CA MET A 196 -4.18 -13.92 2.85
C MET A 196 -3.82 -15.26 2.21
N PHE A 197 -3.03 -16.06 2.91
CA PHE A 197 -2.72 -17.43 2.50
C PHE A 197 -3.96 -18.33 2.65
N THR A 198 -4.15 -19.23 1.72
CA THR A 198 -5.26 -20.19 1.76
C THR A 198 -4.95 -21.42 2.60
N ASP A 199 -3.67 -21.75 2.78
CA ASP A 199 -3.20 -22.85 3.61
C ASP A 199 -2.45 -22.32 4.84
N LEU A 200 -3.16 -22.14 5.95
CA LEU A 200 -2.60 -21.67 7.21
C LEU A 200 -1.78 -22.75 7.95
N GLU A 201 -2.03 -24.04 7.70
CA GLU A 201 -1.31 -25.14 8.34
C GLU A 201 0.16 -25.17 7.89
N SER A 202 0.43 -24.83 6.63
CA SER A 202 1.79 -24.74 6.10
C SER A 202 2.62 -23.60 6.72
N LEU A 203 1.97 -22.59 7.33
CA LEU A 203 2.60 -21.43 7.95
C LEU A 203 3.05 -21.67 9.40
N SER A 204 2.66 -22.79 10.00
CA SER A 204 2.89 -23.10 11.43
C SER A 204 4.29 -23.60 11.76
N LYS A 205 5.25 -23.50 10.84
CA LYS A 205 6.66 -23.82 11.12
C LYS A 205 7.22 -22.84 12.14
N PRO A 206 8.00 -23.31 13.14
CA PRO A 206 8.64 -22.45 14.13
C PRO A 206 9.45 -21.35 13.45
N GLY A 207 9.33 -20.13 13.95
CA GLY A 207 10.17 -19.02 13.52
C GLY A 207 11.65 -19.34 13.74
N PHE A 208 12.51 -18.80 12.89
CA PHE A 208 13.97 -18.96 13.00
C PHE A 208 14.65 -17.59 13.02
N SER A 209 15.80 -17.54 13.69
CA SER A 209 16.69 -16.38 13.59
C SER A 209 17.53 -16.52 12.32
N ALA A 210 17.44 -15.55 11.43
CA ALA A 210 18.32 -15.50 10.28
C ALA A 210 19.72 -15.07 10.70
N ALA A 211 20.72 -15.91 10.45
CA ALA A 211 22.12 -15.49 10.47
C ALA A 211 22.46 -14.96 9.06
N ILE A 212 22.89 -13.71 8.97
CA ILE A 212 23.46 -13.19 7.73
C ILE A 212 24.85 -13.81 7.61
N ARG A 213 25.06 -14.65 6.61
CA ARG A 213 26.40 -15.05 6.18
C ARG A 213 26.95 -13.89 5.37
N GLU A 214 28.10 -13.39 5.82
CA GLU A 214 28.89 -12.36 5.12
C GLU A 214 29.41 -12.87 3.76
#